data_474177fca60a8fd58f259a19d2d20505
#
_entry.id   474177fca60a8fd58f259a19d2d20505
#
_cell.length_a   1.000
_cell.length_b   1.000
_cell.length_c   1.000
_cell.angle_alpha   90.00
_cell.angle_beta   90.00
_cell.angle_gamma   90.00
#
_symmetry.space_group_name_H-M   'P 1'
#
loop_
_entity.id
_entity.type
_entity.pdbx_description
1 polymer ?
#
loop_
_entity_poly.entity_id
_entity_poly.type
_entity_poly.pdbx_seq_one_letter_code
_entity_poly.pdbx_strand_id
1 'polypeptide(L)'
;MIRIEEELVVNNKTIDARILSRMFLAGAKNLEAKKEWINELNVFPVPDGDTGTNMTMTIMAAAAEVGSLGEPDMESLAKAISSGSLRGARGNSGVILSQLLRGFTRSVKNSKELDAIDIAAAMEKGVETAYKAVMKPKEGTILTVAREAAAKAVELAETAEDLDTFFQSVIAHAEETLAKTPEMLPVLKEAGVAVSYTHLRA
;
A
#
# COMPACT_ATOMS: atom_id res chain seq x y z
N MET A 1 -44.10 9.01 21.89
CA MET A 1 -43.31 9.33 20.69
C MET A 1 -41.88 8.90 20.96
N ILE A 2 -41.56 7.64 20.66
CA ILE A 2 -40.23 7.04 20.90
C ILE A 2 -39.45 7.26 19.63
N ARG A 3 -38.44 8.11 19.70
CA ARG A 3 -37.42 8.23 18.65
C ARG A 3 -36.56 6.98 18.75
N ILE A 4 -36.68 6.09 17.79
CA ILE A 4 -35.72 5.02 17.55
C ILE A 4 -34.49 5.74 16.94
N GLU A 5 -33.44 5.87 17.73
CA GLU A 5 -32.12 6.15 17.21
C GLU A 5 -31.76 4.93 16.36
N GLU A 6 -31.79 5.08 15.03
CA GLU A 6 -31.14 4.14 14.13
C GLU A 6 -29.63 4.22 14.45
N GLU A 7 -29.13 3.25 15.24
CA GLU A 7 -27.71 2.96 15.29
C GLU A 7 -27.28 2.72 13.84
N LEU A 8 -26.50 3.64 13.31
CA LEU A 8 -25.73 3.43 12.09
C LEU A 8 -24.83 2.22 12.34
N VAL A 9 -25.28 1.05 11.93
CA VAL A 9 -24.44 -0.14 11.85
C VAL A 9 -23.37 0.18 10.79
N VAL A 10 -22.20 0.63 11.24
CA VAL A 10 -21.05 0.80 10.35
C VAL A 10 -20.73 -0.59 9.82
N ASN A 11 -20.93 -0.82 8.54
CA ASN A 11 -20.57 -2.09 7.91
C ASN A 11 -19.04 -2.12 7.76
N ASN A 12 -18.36 -2.69 8.76
CA ASN A 12 -16.91 -2.85 8.75
C ASN A 12 -16.44 -4.08 7.94
N LYS A 13 -17.32 -4.69 7.14
CA LYS A 13 -17.00 -5.92 6.36
C LYS A 13 -16.60 -5.63 4.93
N THR A 14 -17.03 -4.49 4.39
CA THR A 14 -16.76 -4.11 3.01
C THR A 14 -16.40 -2.63 2.91
N ILE A 15 -15.62 -2.27 1.90
CA ILE A 15 -15.32 -0.89 1.51
C ILE A 15 -15.75 -0.63 0.08
N ASP A 16 -16.40 0.50 -0.14
CA ASP A 16 -16.75 1.00 -1.47
C ASP A 16 -15.64 1.88 -2.06
N ALA A 17 -15.85 2.37 -3.28
CA ALA A 17 -14.90 3.25 -3.95
C ALA A 17 -14.66 4.57 -3.20
N ARG A 18 -15.67 5.08 -2.48
CA ARG A 18 -15.56 6.32 -1.71
C ARG A 18 -14.67 6.13 -0.49
N ILE A 19 -14.85 5.04 0.24
CA ILE A 19 -14.00 4.69 1.39
C ILE A 19 -12.58 4.43 0.90
N LEU A 20 -12.39 3.62 -0.15
CA LEU A 20 -11.08 3.33 -0.72
C LEU A 20 -10.36 4.60 -1.19
N SER A 21 -11.07 5.54 -1.83
CA SER A 21 -10.53 6.85 -2.23
C SER A 21 -10.00 7.63 -1.03
N ARG A 22 -10.78 7.70 0.06
CA ARG A 22 -10.37 8.40 1.29
C ARG A 22 -9.16 7.73 1.95
N MET A 23 -9.13 6.40 2.00
CA MET A 23 -7.99 5.64 2.52
C MET A 23 -6.73 5.91 1.69
N PHE A 24 -6.85 5.88 0.36
CA PHE A 24 -5.73 6.17 -0.54
C PHE A 24 -5.19 7.59 -0.34
N LEU A 25 -6.04 8.59 -0.27
CA LEU A 25 -5.65 9.99 -0.05
C LEU A 25 -5.00 10.19 1.33
N ALA A 26 -5.51 9.53 2.37
CA ALA A 26 -4.93 9.55 3.71
C ALA A 26 -3.53 8.91 3.71
N GLY A 27 -3.38 7.75 3.06
CA GLY A 27 -2.08 7.08 2.90
C GLY A 27 -1.07 7.93 2.13
N ALA A 28 -1.51 8.62 1.08
CA ALA A 28 -0.64 9.52 0.32
C ALA A 28 -0.12 10.69 1.17
N LYS A 29 -0.98 11.31 1.98
CA LYS A 29 -0.58 12.37 2.93
C LYS A 29 0.35 11.86 4.03
N ASN A 30 0.10 10.65 4.54
CA ASN A 30 0.97 10.06 5.56
C ASN A 30 2.38 9.79 5.00
N LEU A 31 2.48 9.29 3.77
CA LEU A 31 3.77 9.09 3.10
C LEU A 31 4.49 10.43 2.87
N GLU A 32 3.77 11.46 2.43
CA GLU A 32 4.33 12.81 2.26
C GLU A 32 4.87 13.37 3.58
N ALA A 33 4.12 13.23 4.67
CA ALA A 33 4.55 13.69 5.99
C ALA A 33 5.82 13.00 6.52
N LYS A 34 6.07 11.77 6.07
CA LYS A 34 7.23 10.95 6.50
C LYS A 34 8.38 10.96 5.48
N LYS A 35 8.28 11.75 4.42
CA LYS A 35 9.20 11.77 3.30
C LYS A 35 10.67 11.90 3.72
N GLU A 36 10.99 12.89 4.53
CA GLU A 36 12.38 13.17 4.94
C GLU A 36 12.95 12.04 5.79
N TRP A 37 12.17 11.52 6.71
CA TRP A 37 12.59 10.39 7.52
C TRP A 37 12.86 9.13 6.69
N ILE A 38 12.05 8.87 5.64
CA ILE A 38 12.29 7.76 4.71
C ILE A 38 13.57 8.01 3.89
N ASN A 39 13.87 9.25 3.53
CA ASN A 39 15.11 9.62 2.85
C ASN A 39 16.34 9.31 3.73
N GLU A 40 16.29 9.60 5.02
CA GLU A 40 17.37 9.34 5.98
C GLU A 40 17.69 7.83 6.11
N LEU A 41 16.71 6.96 5.93
CA LEU A 41 16.87 5.51 6.00
C LEU A 41 17.33 4.89 4.66
N ASN A 42 17.50 5.68 3.61
CA ASN A 42 17.85 5.18 2.29
C ASN A 42 19.36 4.83 2.18
N VAL A 43 19.68 3.55 2.32
CA VAL A 43 21.05 3.02 2.22
C VAL A 43 21.22 1.98 1.10
N PHE A 44 20.15 1.58 0.43
CA PHE A 44 20.16 0.55 -0.61
C PHE A 44 19.08 0.84 -1.68
N PRO A 45 19.34 0.58 -2.97
CA PRO A 45 20.59 0.08 -3.58
C PRO A 45 21.69 1.14 -3.70
N VAL A 46 21.35 2.41 -3.64
CA VAL A 46 22.26 3.57 -3.66
C VAL A 46 21.85 4.50 -2.52
N PRO A 47 22.77 4.94 -1.67
CA PRO A 47 22.47 5.83 -0.54
C PRO A 47 22.39 7.30 -0.99
N ASP A 48 21.48 7.60 -1.91
CA ASP A 48 21.27 8.95 -2.46
C ASP A 48 20.21 9.77 -1.71
N GLY A 49 19.57 9.15 -0.70
CA GLY A 49 18.63 9.85 0.17
C GLY A 49 17.34 10.29 -0.52
N ASP A 50 16.93 9.65 -1.61
CA ASP A 50 15.82 10.10 -2.44
C ASP A 50 14.58 9.20 -2.41
N THR A 51 14.63 8.08 -1.70
CA THR A 51 13.54 7.09 -1.66
C THR A 51 12.20 7.70 -1.25
N GLY A 52 12.16 8.45 -0.15
CA GLY A 52 10.95 9.11 0.32
C GLY A 52 10.43 10.15 -0.67
N THR A 53 11.34 10.90 -1.28
CA THR A 53 11.02 11.88 -2.32
C THR A 53 10.41 11.20 -3.55
N ASN A 54 11.02 10.14 -4.04
CA ASN A 54 10.56 9.40 -5.22
C ASN A 54 9.19 8.75 -4.99
N MET A 55 8.98 8.13 -3.83
CA MET A 55 7.69 7.53 -3.47
C MET A 55 6.60 8.60 -3.30
N THR A 56 6.92 9.71 -2.64
CA THR A 56 5.98 10.83 -2.46
C THR A 56 5.56 11.42 -3.80
N MET A 57 6.50 11.72 -4.69
CA MET A 57 6.17 12.22 -6.04
C MET A 57 5.26 11.26 -6.80
N THR A 58 5.52 9.96 -6.67
CA THR A 58 4.75 8.91 -7.34
C THR A 58 3.31 8.86 -6.83
N ILE A 59 3.13 8.80 -5.50
CA ILE A 59 1.79 8.67 -4.92
C ILE A 59 0.98 9.97 -5.01
N MET A 60 1.63 11.13 -4.88
CA MET A 60 0.95 12.42 -4.97
C MET A 60 0.47 12.72 -6.39
N ALA A 61 1.16 12.24 -7.43
CA ALA A 61 0.65 12.30 -8.80
C ALA A 61 -0.67 11.51 -8.95
N ALA A 62 -0.78 10.34 -8.33
CA ALA A 62 -2.03 9.58 -8.29
C ALA A 62 -3.09 10.27 -7.41
N ALA A 63 -2.70 10.80 -6.25
CA ALA A 63 -3.60 11.50 -5.34
C ALA A 63 -4.23 12.74 -5.98
N ALA A 64 -3.49 13.47 -6.82
CA ALA A 64 -4.03 14.59 -7.57
C ALA A 64 -5.14 14.16 -8.55
N GLU A 65 -4.98 13.03 -9.22
CA GLU A 65 -6.01 12.50 -10.11
C GLU A 65 -7.22 11.96 -9.33
N VAL A 66 -6.99 11.24 -8.22
CA VAL A 66 -8.07 10.79 -7.34
C VAL A 66 -8.84 11.96 -6.75
N GLY A 67 -8.14 13.01 -6.30
CA GLY A 67 -8.76 14.22 -5.76
C GLY A 67 -9.57 15.03 -6.78
N SER A 68 -9.33 14.84 -8.07
CA SER A 68 -10.12 15.45 -9.15
C SER A 68 -11.41 14.70 -9.48
N LEU A 69 -11.57 13.46 -8.99
CA LEU A 69 -12.80 12.70 -9.11
C LEU A 69 -13.82 13.26 -8.11
N GLY A 70 -15.03 13.58 -8.54
CA GLY A 70 -16.10 14.01 -7.65
C GLY A 70 -16.60 12.85 -6.78
N GLU A 71 -17.51 12.06 -7.32
CA GLU A 71 -17.96 10.80 -6.72
C GLU A 71 -17.40 9.64 -7.53
N PRO A 72 -16.29 9.02 -7.10
CA PRO A 72 -15.68 7.94 -7.85
C PRO A 72 -16.48 6.64 -7.75
N ASP A 73 -16.60 5.93 -8.86
CA ASP A 73 -16.82 4.50 -8.87
C ASP A 73 -15.47 3.76 -8.82
N MET A 74 -15.51 2.43 -8.65
CA MET A 74 -14.29 1.65 -8.51
C MET A 74 -13.43 1.66 -9.80
N GLU A 75 -14.05 1.73 -10.97
CA GLU A 75 -13.33 1.76 -12.24
C GLU A 75 -12.57 3.08 -12.44
N SER A 76 -13.22 4.22 -12.23
CA SER A 76 -12.61 5.54 -12.34
C SER A 76 -11.51 5.74 -11.28
N LEU A 77 -11.75 5.28 -10.05
CA LEU A 77 -10.76 5.31 -8.97
C LEU A 77 -9.53 4.46 -9.32
N ALA A 78 -9.74 3.21 -9.72
CA ALA A 78 -8.66 2.30 -10.12
C ALA A 78 -7.84 2.86 -11.27
N LYS A 79 -8.48 3.49 -12.25
CA LYS A 79 -7.82 4.16 -13.37
C LYS A 79 -6.99 5.36 -12.89
N ALA A 80 -7.53 6.22 -12.04
CA ALA A 80 -6.83 7.38 -11.51
C ALA A 80 -5.58 6.97 -10.71
N ILE A 81 -5.71 6.00 -9.80
CA ILE A 81 -4.58 5.49 -9.02
C ILE A 81 -3.51 4.88 -9.93
N SER A 82 -3.90 3.97 -10.83
CA SER A 82 -2.95 3.25 -11.70
C SER A 82 -2.24 4.19 -12.67
N SER A 83 -2.97 5.04 -13.38
CA SER A 83 -2.37 5.93 -14.39
C SER A 83 -1.62 7.09 -13.75
N GLY A 84 -2.13 7.66 -12.68
CA GLY A 84 -1.46 8.74 -11.95
C GLY A 84 -0.13 8.30 -11.36
N SER A 85 -0.11 7.15 -10.66
CA SER A 85 1.14 6.61 -10.09
C SER A 85 2.15 6.24 -11.17
N LEU A 86 1.71 5.69 -12.31
CA LEU A 86 2.62 5.33 -13.40
C LEU A 86 3.25 6.57 -14.05
N ARG A 87 2.49 7.63 -14.29
CA ARG A 87 3.02 8.89 -14.84
C ARG A 87 3.94 9.62 -13.83
N GLY A 88 3.61 9.52 -12.56
CA GLY A 88 4.38 10.11 -11.46
C GLY A 88 5.59 9.29 -11.01
N ALA A 89 5.77 8.07 -11.51
CA ALA A 89 6.81 7.16 -11.04
C ALA A 89 8.21 7.77 -11.19
N ARG A 90 8.98 7.78 -10.09
CA ARG A 90 10.35 8.27 -10.03
C ARG A 90 11.23 7.29 -9.26
N GLY A 91 12.46 7.11 -9.73
CA GLY A 91 13.42 6.20 -9.13
C GLY A 91 12.93 4.75 -9.07
N ASN A 92 13.74 3.87 -8.49
CA ASN A 92 13.36 2.45 -8.34
C ASN A 92 12.18 2.28 -7.38
N SER A 93 12.17 3.03 -6.29
CA SER A 93 11.12 2.97 -5.25
C SER A 93 9.76 3.40 -5.78
N GLY A 94 9.72 4.51 -6.54
CA GLY A 94 8.47 4.97 -7.15
C GLY A 94 7.96 4.03 -8.24
N VAL A 95 8.85 3.43 -9.04
CA VAL A 95 8.46 2.42 -10.03
C VAL A 95 7.84 1.20 -9.34
N ILE A 96 8.48 0.66 -8.27
CA ILE A 96 7.95 -0.47 -7.52
C ILE A 96 6.58 -0.13 -6.92
N LEU A 97 6.45 1.02 -6.26
CA LEU A 97 5.19 1.49 -5.71
C LEU A 97 4.09 1.58 -6.78
N SER A 98 4.41 2.15 -7.95
CA SER A 98 3.46 2.25 -9.06
C SER A 98 3.01 0.87 -9.57
N GLN A 99 3.86 -0.14 -9.56
CA GLN A 99 3.51 -1.49 -9.99
C GLN A 99 2.67 -2.24 -8.94
N LEU A 100 2.94 -2.04 -7.65
CA LEU A 100 2.08 -2.53 -6.57
C LEU A 100 0.66 -1.98 -6.72
N LEU A 101 0.54 -0.65 -6.85
CA LEU A 101 -0.75 0.01 -7.05
C LEU A 101 -1.45 -0.44 -8.33
N ARG A 102 -0.70 -0.60 -9.43
CA ARG A 102 -1.25 -1.07 -10.71
C ARG A 102 -1.81 -2.49 -10.63
N GLY A 103 -1.11 -3.39 -9.95
CA GLY A 103 -1.59 -4.76 -9.77
C GLY A 103 -2.85 -4.80 -8.90
N PHE A 104 -2.83 -4.09 -7.79
CA PHE A 104 -3.99 -3.94 -6.89
C PHE A 104 -5.22 -3.42 -7.64
N THR A 105 -5.10 -2.28 -8.29
CA THR A 105 -6.22 -1.63 -9.00
C THR A 105 -6.78 -2.47 -10.15
N ARG A 106 -5.94 -3.26 -10.83
CA ARG A 106 -6.41 -4.19 -11.86
C ARG A 106 -7.32 -5.27 -11.32
N SER A 107 -7.08 -5.72 -10.07
CA SER A 107 -7.91 -6.72 -9.42
C SER A 107 -9.29 -6.17 -9.07
N VAL A 108 -9.34 -4.95 -8.52
CA VAL A 108 -10.56 -4.40 -7.93
C VAL A 108 -11.45 -3.58 -8.88
N LYS A 109 -10.97 -3.20 -10.04
CA LYS A 109 -11.64 -2.21 -10.92
C LYS A 109 -13.09 -2.52 -11.30
N ASN A 110 -13.48 -3.79 -11.30
CA ASN A 110 -14.82 -4.24 -11.67
C ASN A 110 -15.72 -4.56 -10.45
N SER A 111 -15.18 -4.42 -9.24
CA SER A 111 -15.92 -4.67 -7.99
C SER A 111 -16.76 -3.46 -7.62
N LYS A 112 -17.89 -3.68 -6.96
CA LYS A 112 -18.69 -2.59 -6.38
C LYS A 112 -18.22 -2.25 -4.98
N GLU A 113 -17.93 -3.27 -4.22
CA GLU A 113 -17.40 -3.25 -2.86
C GLU A 113 -16.29 -4.27 -2.75
N LEU A 114 -15.43 -4.13 -1.77
CA LEU A 114 -14.31 -5.03 -1.51
C LEU A 114 -14.44 -5.56 -0.09
N ASP A 115 -14.44 -6.87 0.06
CA ASP A 115 -14.26 -7.55 1.34
C ASP A 115 -12.79 -7.94 1.58
N ALA A 116 -12.52 -8.68 2.65
CA ALA A 116 -11.18 -9.13 2.98
C ALA A 116 -10.58 -10.05 1.90
N ILE A 117 -11.40 -10.88 1.24
CA ILE A 117 -10.96 -11.79 0.18
C ILE A 117 -10.54 -11.00 -1.06
N ASP A 118 -11.35 -10.03 -1.47
CA ASP A 118 -11.05 -9.15 -2.60
C ASP A 118 -9.76 -8.35 -2.36
N ILE A 119 -9.61 -7.81 -1.13
CA ILE A 119 -8.43 -7.03 -0.74
C ILE A 119 -7.17 -7.91 -0.75
N ALA A 120 -7.23 -9.11 -0.19
CA ALA A 120 -6.12 -10.05 -0.18
C ALA A 120 -5.69 -10.43 -1.60
N ALA A 121 -6.63 -10.80 -2.46
CA ALA A 121 -6.38 -11.11 -3.87
C ALA A 121 -5.77 -9.90 -4.62
N ALA A 122 -6.24 -8.69 -4.32
CA ALA A 122 -5.70 -7.47 -4.90
C ALA A 122 -4.26 -7.18 -4.44
N MET A 123 -3.94 -7.43 -3.17
CA MET A 123 -2.58 -7.32 -2.64
C MET A 123 -1.63 -8.33 -3.31
N GLU A 124 -2.02 -9.60 -3.44
CA GLU A 124 -1.24 -10.60 -4.18
C GLU A 124 -0.99 -10.16 -5.62
N LYS A 125 -2.02 -9.65 -6.29
CA LYS A 125 -1.88 -9.16 -7.67
C LYS A 125 -0.95 -7.96 -7.78
N GLY A 126 -0.94 -7.10 -6.78
CA GLY A 126 0.02 -6.01 -6.63
C GLY A 126 1.46 -6.54 -6.56
N VAL A 127 1.70 -7.48 -5.66
CA VAL A 127 3.01 -8.12 -5.46
C VAL A 127 3.48 -8.82 -6.74
N GLU A 128 2.64 -9.66 -7.35
CA GLU A 128 2.97 -10.35 -8.61
C GLU A 128 3.39 -9.36 -9.71
N THR A 129 2.66 -8.24 -9.82
CA THR A 129 2.93 -7.21 -10.83
C THR A 129 4.27 -6.51 -10.56
N ALA A 130 4.56 -6.20 -9.29
CA ALA A 130 5.80 -5.54 -8.91
C ALA A 130 7.03 -6.46 -9.07
N TYR A 131 6.93 -7.73 -8.68
CA TYR A 131 8.02 -8.71 -8.89
C TYR A 131 8.34 -8.91 -10.37
N LYS A 132 7.34 -8.92 -11.25
CA LYS A 132 7.54 -9.02 -12.71
C LYS A 132 8.24 -7.79 -13.31
N ALA A 133 8.13 -6.63 -12.67
CA ALA A 133 8.75 -5.41 -13.14
C ALA A 133 10.23 -5.27 -12.72
N VAL A 134 10.68 -6.05 -11.75
CA VAL A 134 12.06 -6.02 -11.24
C VAL A 134 12.85 -7.19 -11.78
N MET A 135 13.91 -6.92 -12.56
CA MET A 135 14.71 -7.97 -13.20
C MET A 135 15.41 -8.90 -12.21
N LYS A 136 15.85 -8.39 -11.05
CA LYS A 136 16.57 -9.16 -10.03
C LYS A 136 16.05 -8.75 -8.64
N PRO A 137 14.86 -9.22 -8.24
CA PRO A 137 14.34 -8.92 -6.91
C PRO A 137 15.27 -9.48 -5.83
N LYS A 138 15.47 -8.70 -4.76
CA LYS A 138 16.27 -9.10 -3.60
C LYS A 138 15.39 -9.16 -2.37
N GLU A 139 15.67 -10.13 -1.50
CA GLU A 139 15.03 -10.23 -0.21
C GLU A 139 15.52 -9.13 0.73
N GLY A 140 14.72 -8.82 1.76
CA GLY A 140 14.99 -7.70 2.67
C GLY A 140 14.70 -6.33 2.06
N THR A 141 13.81 -6.27 1.06
CA THR A 141 13.38 -5.03 0.39
C THR A 141 11.87 -4.80 0.55
N ILE A 142 11.36 -3.69 0.03
CA ILE A 142 9.91 -3.40 -0.02
C ILE A 142 9.11 -4.56 -0.63
N LEU A 143 9.69 -5.27 -1.62
CA LEU A 143 9.02 -6.40 -2.25
C LEU A 143 8.80 -7.55 -1.27
N THR A 144 9.78 -7.81 -0.39
CA THR A 144 9.66 -8.81 0.67
C THR A 144 8.54 -8.45 1.63
N VAL A 145 8.53 -7.21 2.12
CA VAL A 145 7.48 -6.73 3.05
C VAL A 145 6.10 -6.79 2.41
N ALA A 146 5.99 -6.35 1.15
CA ALA A 146 4.72 -6.40 0.41
C ALA A 146 4.24 -7.85 0.20
N ARG A 147 5.15 -8.78 -0.11
CA ARG A 147 4.84 -10.20 -0.27
C ARG A 147 4.32 -10.83 1.01
N GLU A 148 5.02 -10.62 2.12
CA GLU A 148 4.63 -11.18 3.41
C GLU A 148 3.30 -10.58 3.92
N ALA A 149 3.09 -9.27 3.71
CA ALA A 149 1.83 -8.63 4.00
C ALA A 149 0.66 -9.22 3.18
N ALA A 150 0.87 -9.46 1.88
CA ALA A 150 -0.13 -10.08 1.02
C ALA A 150 -0.40 -11.55 1.42
N ALA A 151 0.65 -12.32 1.75
CA ALA A 151 0.50 -13.69 2.23
C ALA A 151 -0.30 -13.74 3.54
N LYS A 152 -0.05 -12.82 4.46
CA LYS A 152 -0.83 -12.70 5.70
C LYS A 152 -2.28 -12.30 5.44
N ALA A 153 -2.51 -11.41 4.49
CA ALA A 153 -3.86 -11.03 4.09
C ALA A 153 -4.64 -12.24 3.56
N VAL A 154 -4.02 -13.08 2.71
CA VAL A 154 -4.64 -14.31 2.19
C VAL A 154 -4.94 -15.31 3.30
N GLU A 155 -4.00 -15.49 4.25
CA GLU A 155 -4.21 -16.38 5.41
C GLU A 155 -5.43 -16.01 6.24
N LEU A 156 -5.69 -14.69 6.40
CA LEU A 156 -6.75 -14.17 7.26
C LEU A 156 -8.07 -13.95 6.53
N ALA A 157 -8.08 -13.87 5.21
CA ALA A 157 -9.20 -13.37 4.42
C ALA A 157 -10.51 -14.12 4.66
N GLU A 158 -10.47 -15.46 4.73
CA GLU A 158 -11.67 -16.29 4.92
C GLU A 158 -12.24 -16.24 6.34
N THR A 159 -11.41 -15.87 7.33
CA THR A 159 -11.78 -15.87 8.76
C THR A 159 -11.95 -14.47 9.34
N ALA A 160 -11.75 -13.44 8.52
CA ALA A 160 -11.87 -12.05 8.95
C ALA A 160 -13.33 -11.71 9.33
N GLU A 161 -13.53 -11.34 10.58
CA GLU A 161 -14.84 -10.91 11.05
C GLU A 161 -15.17 -9.47 10.61
N ASP A 162 -14.16 -8.62 10.55
CA ASP A 162 -14.23 -7.24 10.12
C ASP A 162 -12.90 -6.78 9.48
N LEU A 163 -12.94 -5.70 8.70
CA LEU A 163 -11.77 -5.16 8.01
C LEU A 163 -10.78 -4.44 8.93
N ASP A 164 -11.22 -3.88 10.04
CA ASP A 164 -10.33 -3.17 10.97
C ASP A 164 -9.34 -4.15 11.59
N THR A 165 -9.83 -5.25 12.16
CA THR A 165 -9.02 -6.33 12.72
C THR A 165 -8.14 -6.99 11.65
N PHE A 166 -8.69 -7.18 10.45
CA PHE A 166 -7.95 -7.71 9.30
C PHE A 166 -6.75 -6.82 8.97
N PHE A 167 -6.95 -5.51 8.74
CA PHE A 167 -5.86 -4.60 8.43
C PHE A 167 -4.85 -4.47 9.54
N GLN A 168 -5.28 -4.40 10.81
CA GLN A 168 -4.36 -4.35 11.95
C GLN A 168 -3.42 -5.57 11.97
N SER A 169 -3.94 -6.76 11.74
CA SER A 169 -3.17 -8.00 11.72
C SER A 169 -2.18 -8.05 10.54
N VAL A 170 -2.61 -7.61 9.36
CA VAL A 170 -1.74 -7.52 8.17
C VAL A 170 -0.62 -6.51 8.38
N ILE A 171 -0.94 -5.34 8.96
CA ILE A 171 0.05 -4.29 9.25
C ILE A 171 1.05 -4.78 10.31
N ALA A 172 0.59 -5.41 11.39
CA ALA A 172 1.49 -5.96 12.42
C ALA A 172 2.48 -6.98 11.83
N HIS A 173 2.00 -7.87 10.96
CA HIS A 173 2.88 -8.83 10.27
C HIS A 173 3.87 -8.16 9.31
N ALA A 174 3.44 -7.11 8.61
CA ALA A 174 4.32 -6.31 7.76
C ALA A 174 5.43 -5.61 8.59
N GLU A 175 5.09 -5.06 9.76
CA GLU A 175 6.04 -4.45 10.70
C GLU A 175 7.05 -5.48 11.23
N GLU A 176 6.61 -6.69 11.59
CA GLU A 176 7.50 -7.79 12.00
C GLU A 176 8.46 -8.19 10.88
N THR A 177 7.96 -8.33 9.66
CA THR A 177 8.78 -8.64 8.49
C THR A 177 9.80 -7.55 8.23
N LEU A 178 9.37 -6.30 8.32
CA LEU A 178 10.22 -5.14 8.15
C LEU A 178 11.37 -5.12 9.16
N ALA A 179 11.10 -5.41 10.43
CA ALA A 179 12.12 -5.51 11.48
C ALA A 179 13.17 -6.60 11.20
N LYS A 180 12.82 -7.63 10.41
CA LYS A 180 13.71 -8.72 10.01
C LYS A 180 14.52 -8.43 8.73
N THR A 181 14.23 -7.34 8.02
CA THR A 181 14.93 -7.01 6.75
C THR A 181 16.46 -6.86 6.89
N PRO A 182 17.04 -6.38 8.03
CA PRO A 182 18.49 -6.35 8.22
C PRO A 182 19.14 -7.74 8.21
N GLU A 183 18.40 -8.78 8.58
CA GLU A 183 18.90 -10.16 8.55
C GLU A 183 18.92 -10.75 7.14
N MET A 184 18.07 -10.22 6.24
CA MET A 184 17.91 -10.68 4.86
C MET A 184 18.84 -9.93 3.90
N LEU A 185 19.20 -8.68 4.20
CA LEU A 185 20.00 -7.83 3.35
C LEU A 185 21.19 -7.22 4.15
N PRO A 186 22.42 -7.76 4.04
CA PRO A 186 23.55 -7.43 4.89
C PRO A 186 23.86 -5.94 4.98
N VAL A 187 23.71 -5.19 3.88
CA VAL A 187 23.96 -3.73 3.86
C VAL A 187 23.06 -2.95 4.82
N LEU A 188 21.85 -3.43 5.10
CA LEU A 188 20.95 -2.82 6.09
C LEU A 188 21.47 -3.04 7.51
N LYS A 189 22.04 -4.23 7.78
CA LYS A 189 22.64 -4.57 9.06
C LYS A 189 23.90 -3.74 9.31
N GLU A 190 24.75 -3.58 8.31
CA GLU A 190 25.95 -2.75 8.38
C GLU A 190 25.63 -1.28 8.64
N ALA A 191 24.54 -0.77 8.05
CA ALA A 191 24.06 0.59 8.25
C ALA A 191 23.26 0.78 9.57
N GLY A 192 22.91 -0.31 10.26
CA GLY A 192 22.10 -0.25 11.50
C GLY A 192 20.65 0.17 11.29
N VAL A 193 20.10 -0.05 10.09
CA VAL A 193 18.73 0.35 9.73
C VAL A 193 17.93 -0.82 9.16
N ALA A 194 16.62 -0.79 9.31
CA ALA A 194 15.70 -1.60 8.52
C ALA A 194 15.48 -0.93 7.14
N VAL A 195 14.85 -1.64 6.19
CA VAL A 195 14.56 -1.05 4.88
C VAL A 195 13.71 0.23 5.02
N SER A 196 13.94 1.22 4.16
CA SER A 196 13.45 2.62 4.28
C SER A 196 11.93 2.84 4.29
N TYR A 197 11.12 1.82 4.46
CA TYR A 197 9.67 1.89 4.32
C TYR A 197 8.90 1.67 5.63
N THR A 198 9.57 1.87 6.77
CA THR A 198 9.02 1.69 8.10
C THR A 198 8.03 2.76 8.46
N HIS A 199 6.84 2.43 8.55
CA HIS A 199 5.62 2.91 9.19
C HIS A 199 4.46 3.09 8.23
N LEU A 200 3.75 1.99 8.00
CA LEU A 200 2.39 2.00 7.45
C LEU A 200 1.33 2.12 8.57
N ARG A 201 1.66 2.72 9.72
CA ARG A 201 0.62 3.13 10.65
C ARG A 201 -0.03 4.39 10.15
N ALA A 202 -1.20 4.25 9.56
CA ALA A 202 -2.17 5.31 9.37
C ALA A 202 -2.97 5.48 10.64
#